data_6f55ea0df34587edcbd621385a529aa6
#
_entry.id   6f55ea0df34587edcbd621385a529aa6
#
_cell.length_a   1.000
_cell.length_b   1.000
_cell.length_c   1.000
_cell.angle_alpha   90.00
_cell.angle_beta   90.00
_cell.angle_gamma   90.00
#
_symmetry.space_group_name_H-M   'P 1'
#
loop_
_entity.id
_entity.type
_entity.pdbx_description
1 polymer ?
#
loop_
_entity_poly.entity_id
_entity_poly.type
_entity_poly.pdbx_seq_one_letter_code
_entity_poly.pdbx_strand_id
1 'polypeptide(L)'
;MKRWLAIPPLVAILVLVSCAKKTPTLNLLVWEGYADASYVKAFEEENGCKISASYMGSSDELVAKLRGGSASNYDVISPSSDVAAMIATNGLAAPLDLTKLPSYNQLSPKLTSLPLVRVNGQVYGVPFMWGPDPLIYDSTVFPTPPESWSVLWDAKYKGKIAVWDDLSTVYMAAQVLGYDKPNQEQLYNLTDEQLEAVKKKLLELKPNVRKMWSTGGELTNLFQNHEVVAAMGWPLMTNQLRKSGFPVGETIPKENTTGWIDHLMITSASENKELAHKFLEFMIQAQTQKKITDVTGYTPANPQAGQLMTANEKKNLHLDDVDKYQQRIYFWQNVSRRSKYNEIWNEVKAAQ
;
A
#
# COMPACT_ATOMS: atom_id res chain seq x y z
N MET A 1 -76.53 -27.44 -44.81
CA MET A 1 -75.48 -27.82 -43.83
C MET A 1 -74.49 -26.71 -43.79
N LYS A 2 -74.53 -25.87 -42.74
CA LYS A 2 -73.54 -24.77 -42.53
C LYS A 2 -72.48 -25.27 -41.53
N ARG A 3 -71.23 -25.40 -42.00
CA ARG A 3 -70.06 -25.71 -41.11
C ARG A 3 -69.56 -24.44 -40.43
N TRP A 4 -69.67 -24.43 -39.12
CA TRP A 4 -69.01 -23.38 -38.27
C TRP A 4 -67.55 -23.78 -38.06
N LEU A 5 -66.64 -22.91 -38.48
CA LEU A 5 -65.26 -22.99 -38.21
C LEU A 5 -65.01 -22.30 -36.85
N ALA A 6 -64.63 -23.07 -35.85
CA ALA A 6 -64.18 -22.55 -34.55
C ALA A 6 -62.76 -22.06 -34.67
N ILE A 7 -62.51 -20.78 -34.36
CA ILE A 7 -61.18 -20.19 -34.25
C ILE A 7 -60.67 -20.46 -32.80
N PRO A 8 -59.51 -21.08 -32.63
CA PRO A 8 -58.96 -21.27 -31.28
C PRO A 8 -58.44 -19.94 -30.67
N PRO A 9 -58.58 -19.74 -29.36
CA PRO A 9 -58.06 -18.53 -28.70
C PRO A 9 -56.56 -18.50 -28.73
N LEU A 10 -55.98 -17.40 -29.25
CA LEU A 10 -54.60 -17.12 -29.26
C LEU A 10 -54.17 -16.75 -27.82
N VAL A 11 -53.52 -17.68 -27.11
CA VAL A 11 -52.93 -17.43 -25.77
C VAL A 11 -51.64 -16.63 -25.98
N ALA A 12 -51.69 -15.33 -25.71
CA ALA A 12 -50.50 -14.47 -25.67
C ALA A 12 -49.68 -14.80 -24.41
N ILE A 13 -48.59 -15.53 -24.59
CA ILE A 13 -47.58 -15.74 -23.53
C ILE A 13 -46.78 -14.45 -23.38
N LEU A 14 -47.06 -13.69 -22.33
CA LEU A 14 -46.23 -12.57 -21.91
C LEU A 14 -44.91 -13.16 -21.35
N VAL A 15 -43.86 -13.15 -22.15
CA VAL A 15 -42.49 -13.43 -21.67
C VAL A 15 -42.03 -12.21 -20.92
N LEU A 16 -42.11 -12.25 -19.59
CA LEU A 16 -41.44 -11.31 -18.70
C LEU A 16 -39.94 -11.54 -18.84
N VAL A 17 -39.29 -10.79 -19.73
CA VAL A 17 -37.83 -10.70 -19.76
C VAL A 17 -37.41 -9.96 -18.48
N SER A 18 -37.12 -10.70 -17.41
CA SER A 18 -36.47 -10.18 -16.25
C SER A 18 -35.06 -9.78 -16.68
N CYS A 19 -34.83 -8.49 -16.94
CA CYS A 19 -33.51 -7.92 -17.00
C CYS A 19 -32.90 -8.03 -15.59
N ALA A 20 -32.27 -9.15 -15.27
CA ALA A 20 -31.44 -9.25 -14.09
C ALA A 20 -30.40 -8.14 -14.20
N LYS A 21 -30.51 -7.09 -13.38
CA LYS A 21 -29.48 -6.04 -13.29
C LYS A 21 -28.20 -6.73 -12.93
N LYS A 22 -27.19 -6.64 -13.81
CA LYS A 22 -25.85 -7.15 -13.53
C LYS A 22 -25.35 -6.47 -12.27
N THR A 23 -24.97 -7.24 -11.27
CA THR A 23 -24.38 -6.72 -10.02
C THR A 23 -23.18 -5.84 -10.37
N PRO A 24 -23.15 -4.55 -9.99
CA PRO A 24 -22.04 -3.69 -10.30
C PRO A 24 -20.76 -4.21 -9.60
N THR A 25 -19.64 -4.11 -10.29
CA THR A 25 -18.34 -4.50 -9.76
C THR A 25 -17.47 -3.26 -9.66
N LEU A 26 -16.88 -3.04 -8.49
CA LEU A 26 -15.87 -2.01 -8.27
C LEU A 26 -14.49 -2.67 -8.35
N ASN A 27 -13.69 -2.25 -9.32
CA ASN A 27 -12.37 -2.81 -9.58
C ASN A 27 -11.30 -1.98 -8.88
N LEU A 28 -10.47 -2.62 -8.07
CA LEU A 28 -9.43 -1.98 -7.31
C LEU A 28 -8.04 -2.37 -7.82
N LEU A 29 -7.09 -1.43 -7.78
CA LEU A 29 -5.66 -1.70 -7.85
C LEU A 29 -5.01 -1.10 -6.61
N VAL A 30 -4.73 -1.96 -5.64
CA VAL A 30 -4.38 -1.56 -4.28
C VAL A 30 -3.22 -2.38 -3.73
N TRP A 31 -2.63 -1.93 -2.63
CA TRP A 31 -1.67 -2.72 -1.88
C TRP A 31 -2.34 -3.92 -1.21
N GLU A 32 -1.54 -4.97 -0.94
CA GLU A 32 -2.00 -6.15 -0.20
C GLU A 32 -2.52 -5.74 1.20
N GLY A 33 -3.66 -6.32 1.59
CA GLY A 33 -4.35 -6.00 2.83
C GLY A 33 -5.47 -4.95 2.72
N TYR A 34 -5.62 -4.23 1.60
CA TYR A 34 -6.62 -3.17 1.43
C TYR A 34 -7.95 -3.62 0.77
N ALA A 35 -8.11 -4.92 0.57
CA ALA A 35 -9.37 -5.50 0.12
C ALA A 35 -9.64 -6.85 0.82
N ASP A 36 -9.36 -6.93 2.11
CA ASP A 36 -9.60 -8.15 2.88
C ASP A 36 -11.10 -8.40 3.08
N ALA A 37 -11.50 -9.66 2.91
CA ALA A 37 -12.90 -10.07 2.97
C ALA A 37 -13.55 -9.80 4.33
N SER A 38 -12.76 -9.69 5.41
CA SER A 38 -13.29 -9.45 6.77
C SER A 38 -13.99 -8.10 6.93
N TYR A 39 -13.73 -7.14 6.03
CA TYR A 39 -14.40 -5.83 6.05
C TYR A 39 -15.03 -5.47 4.71
N VAL A 40 -14.49 -5.85 3.54
CA VAL A 40 -15.11 -5.46 2.25
C VAL A 40 -16.46 -6.12 2.01
N LYS A 41 -16.73 -7.31 2.59
CA LYS A 41 -18.03 -7.97 2.48
C LYS A 41 -19.18 -7.11 3.01
N ALA A 42 -18.98 -6.38 4.09
CA ALA A 42 -19.99 -5.48 4.64
C ALA A 42 -20.35 -4.37 3.63
N PHE A 43 -19.35 -3.82 2.94
CA PHE A 43 -19.58 -2.84 1.87
C PHE A 43 -20.31 -3.44 0.68
N GLU A 44 -19.94 -4.65 0.24
CA GLU A 44 -20.60 -5.37 -0.85
C GLU A 44 -22.08 -5.59 -0.56
N GLU A 45 -22.41 -6.05 0.65
CA GLU A 45 -23.79 -6.33 1.09
C GLU A 45 -24.62 -5.04 1.17
N GLU A 46 -24.06 -3.97 1.77
CA GLU A 46 -24.73 -2.68 1.93
C GLU A 46 -25.03 -2.01 0.59
N ASN A 47 -24.11 -2.13 -0.39
CA ASN A 47 -24.23 -1.43 -1.67
C ASN A 47 -24.70 -2.34 -2.84
N GLY A 48 -24.97 -3.62 -2.61
CA GLY A 48 -25.40 -4.57 -3.62
C GLY A 48 -24.40 -4.69 -4.77
N CYS A 49 -23.11 -4.69 -4.47
CA CYS A 49 -22.02 -4.72 -5.45
C CYS A 49 -21.01 -5.85 -5.15
N LYS A 50 -20.00 -5.96 -6.02
CA LYS A 50 -18.84 -6.82 -5.82
C LYS A 50 -17.56 -5.99 -5.85
N ILE A 51 -16.59 -6.37 -5.01
CA ILE A 51 -15.22 -5.84 -5.04
C ILE A 51 -14.35 -6.85 -5.79
N SER A 52 -13.62 -6.36 -6.78
CA SER A 52 -12.59 -7.12 -7.50
C SER A 52 -11.25 -6.42 -7.31
N ALA A 53 -10.36 -7.00 -6.51
CA ALA A 53 -9.09 -6.40 -6.20
C ALA A 53 -7.94 -7.05 -6.97
N SER A 54 -7.10 -6.22 -7.57
CA SER A 54 -5.76 -6.55 -8.03
C SER A 54 -4.75 -5.93 -7.08
N TYR A 55 -3.73 -6.68 -6.73
CA TYR A 55 -2.67 -6.17 -5.87
C TYR A 55 -1.46 -5.74 -6.69
N MET A 56 -0.72 -4.77 -6.16
CA MET A 56 0.52 -4.27 -6.73
C MET A 56 1.68 -4.47 -5.76
N GLY A 57 2.88 -4.66 -6.30
CA GLY A 57 4.10 -4.89 -5.52
C GLY A 57 4.99 -3.66 -5.40
N SER A 58 4.71 -2.59 -6.18
CA SER A 58 5.49 -1.33 -6.13
C SER A 58 4.70 -0.15 -6.69
N SER A 59 5.10 1.07 -6.31
CA SER A 59 4.56 2.31 -6.89
C SER A 59 4.81 2.40 -8.40
N ASP A 60 5.93 1.88 -8.88
CA ASP A 60 6.25 1.89 -10.32
C ASP A 60 5.35 0.94 -11.11
N GLU A 61 4.95 -0.20 -10.54
CA GLU A 61 3.97 -1.10 -11.15
C GLU A 61 2.62 -0.41 -11.32
N LEU A 62 2.14 0.30 -10.28
CA LEU A 62 0.91 1.09 -10.37
C LEU A 62 0.97 2.09 -11.52
N VAL A 63 2.03 2.89 -11.57
CA VAL A 63 2.22 3.92 -12.60
C VAL A 63 2.28 3.29 -14.00
N ALA A 64 3.00 2.19 -14.16
CA ALA A 64 3.10 1.48 -15.43
C ALA A 64 1.74 0.96 -15.90
N LYS A 65 0.94 0.36 -15.03
CA LYS A 65 -0.42 -0.12 -15.34
C LYS A 65 -1.34 1.04 -15.77
N LEU A 66 -1.30 2.17 -15.06
CA LEU A 66 -2.14 3.32 -15.38
C LEU A 66 -1.76 3.96 -16.73
N ARG A 67 -0.46 4.09 -17.03
CA ARG A 67 0.04 4.66 -18.29
C ARG A 67 -0.08 3.72 -19.48
N GLY A 68 -0.02 2.42 -19.24
CA GLY A 68 -0.10 1.39 -20.27
C GLY A 68 -1.49 1.14 -20.87
N GLY A 69 -2.47 2.03 -20.61
CA GLY A 69 -3.82 1.93 -21.13
C GLY A 69 -4.76 1.07 -20.28
N SER A 70 -4.29 0.53 -19.16
CA SER A 70 -5.11 -0.29 -18.24
C SER A 70 -5.88 0.54 -17.19
N ALA A 71 -5.81 1.87 -17.23
CA ALA A 71 -6.48 2.75 -16.27
C ALA A 71 -8.00 2.53 -16.22
N SER A 72 -8.63 2.23 -17.36
CA SER A 72 -10.06 1.93 -17.46
C SER A 72 -10.49 0.60 -16.81
N ASN A 73 -9.52 -0.25 -16.47
CA ASN A 73 -9.80 -1.52 -15.79
C ASN A 73 -9.98 -1.34 -14.28
N TYR A 74 -9.68 -0.15 -13.74
CA TYR A 74 -9.70 0.11 -12.30
C TYR A 74 -10.53 1.35 -11.99
N ASP A 75 -11.35 1.24 -10.96
CA ASP A 75 -12.17 2.34 -10.44
C ASP A 75 -11.46 3.09 -9.32
N VAL A 76 -10.83 2.34 -8.38
CA VAL A 76 -10.11 2.90 -7.23
C VAL A 76 -8.68 2.36 -7.21
N ILE A 77 -7.76 3.24 -6.89
CA ILE A 77 -6.33 2.93 -6.73
C ILE A 77 -5.84 3.43 -5.38
N SER A 78 -4.77 2.79 -4.84
CA SER A 78 -4.16 3.22 -3.58
C SER A 78 -2.69 3.60 -3.74
N PRO A 79 -2.37 4.73 -4.41
CA PRO A 79 -1.00 5.19 -4.54
C PRO A 79 -0.43 5.65 -3.20
N SER A 80 0.86 5.39 -3.00
CA SER A 80 1.63 5.98 -1.91
C SER A 80 2.08 7.41 -2.25
N SER A 81 2.55 8.13 -1.25
CA SER A 81 2.89 9.56 -1.31
C SER A 81 3.92 9.92 -2.39
N ASP A 82 4.78 8.99 -2.79
CA ASP A 82 5.83 9.20 -3.80
C ASP A 82 5.32 9.38 -5.24
N VAL A 83 4.12 8.84 -5.55
CA VAL A 83 3.52 8.92 -6.90
C VAL A 83 2.16 9.58 -6.92
N ALA A 84 1.52 9.79 -5.77
CA ALA A 84 0.16 10.33 -5.67
C ALA A 84 0.00 11.69 -6.37
N ALA A 85 0.95 12.62 -6.13
CA ALA A 85 0.95 13.93 -6.76
C ALA A 85 1.07 13.85 -8.29
N MET A 86 1.93 12.98 -8.78
CA MET A 86 2.13 12.75 -10.20
C MET A 86 0.89 12.17 -10.88
N ILE A 87 0.21 11.23 -10.23
CA ILE A 87 -1.03 10.61 -10.73
C ILE A 87 -2.12 11.69 -10.87
N ALA A 88 -2.28 12.54 -9.85
CA ALA A 88 -3.23 13.65 -9.87
C ALA A 88 -2.90 14.67 -10.96
N THR A 89 -1.64 15.10 -11.05
CA THR A 89 -1.19 16.15 -12.00
C THR A 89 -1.28 15.70 -13.45
N ASN A 90 -1.06 14.41 -13.72
CA ASN A 90 -1.14 13.85 -15.08
C ASN A 90 -2.57 13.45 -15.49
N GLY A 91 -3.60 13.79 -14.70
CA GLY A 91 -4.99 13.53 -15.05
C GLY A 91 -5.37 12.05 -15.01
N LEU A 92 -4.61 11.20 -14.32
CA LEU A 92 -4.89 9.79 -14.16
C LEU A 92 -5.92 9.51 -13.05
N ALA A 93 -6.13 10.46 -12.14
CA ALA A 93 -7.18 10.43 -11.13
C ALA A 93 -8.24 11.51 -11.40
N ALA A 94 -9.45 11.28 -10.90
CA ALA A 94 -10.53 12.27 -10.91
C ALA A 94 -10.49 13.12 -9.62
N PRO A 95 -10.90 14.39 -9.68
CA PRO A 95 -11.11 15.17 -8.47
C PRO A 95 -12.24 14.57 -7.64
N LEU A 96 -12.09 14.62 -6.32
CA LEU A 96 -13.05 14.07 -5.37
C LEU A 96 -14.10 15.09 -4.99
N ASP A 97 -15.34 14.64 -4.88
CA ASP A 97 -16.42 15.40 -4.26
C ASP A 97 -16.42 15.12 -2.74
N LEU A 98 -15.82 16.03 -1.98
CA LEU A 98 -15.70 15.89 -0.53
C LEU A 98 -17.05 15.95 0.19
N THR A 99 -18.12 16.41 -0.44
CA THR A 99 -19.47 16.38 0.15
C THR A 99 -19.99 14.96 0.31
N LYS A 100 -19.42 14.02 -0.49
CA LYS A 100 -19.70 12.57 -0.43
C LYS A 100 -18.80 11.83 0.56
N LEU A 101 -17.88 12.53 1.21
CA LEU A 101 -16.88 11.97 2.13
C LEU A 101 -16.95 12.66 3.51
N PRO A 102 -18.07 12.55 4.25
CA PRO A 102 -18.24 13.23 5.54
C PRO A 102 -17.15 12.86 6.57
N SER A 103 -16.62 11.64 6.51
CA SER A 103 -15.53 11.20 7.39
C SER A 103 -14.16 11.84 7.06
N TYR A 104 -14.03 12.53 5.91
CA TYR A 104 -12.81 13.25 5.55
C TYR A 104 -12.38 14.27 6.62
N ASN A 105 -13.34 14.96 7.24
CA ASN A 105 -13.09 15.93 8.30
C ASN A 105 -12.64 15.32 9.63
N GLN A 106 -12.71 13.99 9.75
CA GLN A 106 -12.25 13.24 10.91
C GLN A 106 -10.81 12.74 10.75
N LEU A 107 -10.26 12.81 9.53
CA LEU A 107 -8.88 12.41 9.27
C LEU A 107 -7.89 13.37 9.93
N SER A 108 -6.70 12.89 10.21
CA SER A 108 -5.61 13.69 10.78
C SER A 108 -5.34 14.93 9.93
N PRO A 109 -5.49 16.16 10.50
CA PRO A 109 -5.18 17.40 9.77
C PRO A 109 -3.74 17.43 9.26
N LYS A 110 -2.81 16.78 9.95
CA LYS A 110 -1.42 16.65 9.57
C LYS A 110 -1.26 15.93 8.22
N LEU A 111 -2.09 14.90 7.96
CA LEU A 111 -2.06 14.14 6.71
C LEU A 111 -2.87 14.83 5.60
N THR A 112 -4.04 15.39 5.93
CA THR A 112 -4.90 16.05 4.93
C THR A 112 -4.37 17.39 4.45
N SER A 113 -3.48 18.05 5.22
CA SER A 113 -2.83 19.30 4.84
C SER A 113 -1.63 19.12 3.89
N LEU A 114 -1.12 17.89 3.73
CA LEU A 114 -0.02 17.62 2.81
C LEU A 114 -0.43 17.93 1.36
N PRO A 115 0.44 18.58 0.57
CA PRO A 115 0.10 18.99 -0.80
C PRO A 115 0.07 17.84 -1.80
N LEU A 116 0.30 16.59 -1.35
CA LEU A 116 0.54 15.40 -2.17
C LEU A 116 -0.60 15.07 -3.15
N VAL A 117 -1.83 15.39 -2.78
CA VAL A 117 -3.03 15.03 -3.55
C VAL A 117 -3.92 16.24 -3.87
N ARG A 118 -3.35 17.46 -3.79
CA ARG A 118 -4.04 18.72 -4.11
C ARG A 118 -3.46 19.32 -5.38
N VAL A 119 -4.31 19.54 -6.40
CA VAL A 119 -3.93 20.18 -7.65
C VAL A 119 -4.96 21.27 -7.95
N ASN A 120 -4.49 22.51 -8.15
CA ASN A 120 -5.35 23.67 -8.45
C ASN A 120 -6.53 23.84 -7.47
N GLY A 121 -6.29 23.60 -6.18
CA GLY A 121 -7.31 23.72 -5.13
C GLY A 121 -8.27 22.55 -5.00
N GLN A 122 -8.22 21.57 -5.91
CA GLN A 122 -9.04 20.36 -5.86
C GLN A 122 -8.29 19.22 -5.17
N VAL A 123 -9.01 18.35 -4.48
CA VAL A 123 -8.50 17.14 -3.82
C VAL A 123 -8.72 15.94 -4.74
N TYR A 124 -7.67 15.15 -4.97
CA TYR A 124 -7.69 13.97 -5.84
C TYR A 124 -7.54 12.66 -5.08
N GLY A 125 -7.19 12.71 -3.82
CA GLY A 125 -7.02 11.51 -3.00
C GLY A 125 -7.26 11.80 -1.53
N VAL A 126 -7.60 10.76 -0.79
CA VAL A 126 -7.75 10.81 0.66
C VAL A 126 -6.67 9.96 1.32
N PRO A 127 -5.88 10.50 2.27
CA PRO A 127 -4.96 9.67 3.04
C PRO A 127 -5.80 8.73 3.91
N PHE A 128 -5.41 7.44 3.97
CA PHE A 128 -6.21 6.51 4.77
C PHE A 128 -5.40 5.61 5.69
N MET A 129 -4.21 5.17 5.29
CA MET A 129 -3.29 4.41 6.14
C MET A 129 -1.86 4.91 5.94
N TRP A 130 -1.01 4.70 6.93
CA TRP A 130 0.42 4.99 6.84
C TRP A 130 1.24 4.02 7.70
N GLY A 131 2.53 3.93 7.44
CA GLY A 131 3.43 3.07 8.20
C GLY A 131 4.89 3.21 7.80
N PRO A 132 5.79 2.62 8.58
CA PRO A 132 7.21 2.49 8.27
C PRO A 132 7.48 1.31 7.35
N ASP A 133 8.72 1.26 6.84
CA ASP A 133 9.37 0.07 6.30
C ASP A 133 10.33 -0.51 7.38
N PRO A 134 9.85 -1.31 8.36
CA PRO A 134 10.67 -1.78 9.45
C PRO A 134 11.70 -2.82 9.02
N LEU A 135 12.75 -2.97 9.83
CA LEU A 135 13.57 -4.16 9.85
C LEU A 135 12.83 -5.27 10.60
N ILE A 136 12.40 -6.30 9.87
CA ILE A 136 11.74 -7.50 10.38
C ILE A 136 12.79 -8.59 10.60
N TYR A 137 12.70 -9.32 11.71
CA TYR A 137 13.69 -10.33 12.07
C TYR A 137 13.07 -11.52 12.81
N ASP A 138 13.69 -12.69 12.66
CA ASP A 138 13.41 -13.88 13.48
C ASP A 138 13.98 -13.68 14.88
N SER A 139 13.12 -13.60 15.91
CA SER A 139 13.54 -13.34 17.28
C SER A 139 14.28 -14.53 17.93
N THR A 140 14.27 -15.70 17.32
CA THR A 140 15.11 -16.82 17.76
C THR A 140 16.56 -16.67 17.32
N VAL A 141 16.77 -15.99 16.19
CA VAL A 141 18.12 -15.67 15.67
C VAL A 141 18.65 -14.35 16.27
N PHE A 142 17.75 -13.42 16.51
CA PHE A 142 18.04 -12.12 17.11
C PHE A 142 17.27 -11.94 18.44
N PRO A 143 17.78 -12.49 19.56
CA PRO A 143 17.13 -12.32 20.87
C PRO A 143 17.02 -10.87 21.33
N THR A 144 17.93 -10.02 20.84
CA THR A 144 17.87 -8.56 20.97
C THR A 144 17.61 -7.95 19.59
N PRO A 145 16.69 -6.98 19.48
CA PRO A 145 16.40 -6.31 18.21
C PRO A 145 17.68 -5.75 17.56
N PRO A 146 17.92 -5.99 16.26
CA PRO A 146 19.03 -5.38 15.55
C PRO A 146 18.95 -3.84 15.58
N GLU A 147 20.03 -3.18 15.97
CA GLU A 147 20.06 -1.73 16.12
C GLU A 147 20.28 -0.96 14.82
N SER A 148 20.77 -1.62 13.77
CA SER A 148 21.22 -0.99 12.52
C SER A 148 20.84 -1.82 11.31
N TRP A 149 20.50 -1.15 10.21
CA TRP A 149 20.35 -1.77 8.89
C TRP A 149 21.61 -2.53 8.46
N SER A 150 22.78 -2.15 8.96
CA SER A 150 24.05 -2.82 8.62
C SER A 150 24.07 -4.31 8.94
N VAL A 151 23.17 -4.80 9.80
CA VAL A 151 23.01 -6.24 10.08
C VAL A 151 22.72 -7.04 8.81
N LEU A 152 22.07 -6.44 7.82
CA LEU A 152 21.77 -7.09 6.54
C LEU A 152 23.03 -7.40 5.73
N TRP A 153 24.12 -6.66 5.96
CA TRP A 153 25.45 -6.85 5.33
C TRP A 153 26.38 -7.79 6.09
N ASP A 154 25.97 -8.28 7.27
CA ASP A 154 26.80 -9.22 8.03
C ASP A 154 26.93 -10.56 7.26
N ALA A 155 28.15 -10.93 6.91
CA ALA A 155 28.45 -12.15 6.17
C ALA A 155 27.97 -13.45 6.85
N LYS A 156 27.71 -13.40 8.17
CA LYS A 156 27.08 -14.49 8.94
C LYS A 156 25.73 -14.88 8.38
N TYR A 157 25.02 -13.96 7.75
CA TYR A 157 23.68 -14.17 7.21
C TYR A 157 23.67 -14.35 5.68
N LYS A 158 24.76 -14.84 5.09
CA LYS A 158 24.86 -15.12 3.66
C LYS A 158 23.69 -15.98 3.18
N GLY A 159 22.96 -15.48 2.16
CA GLY A 159 21.79 -16.16 1.60
C GLY A 159 20.59 -16.28 2.56
N LYS A 160 20.52 -15.44 3.62
CA LYS A 160 19.48 -15.47 4.64
C LYS A 160 18.75 -14.12 4.82
N ILE A 161 18.97 -13.17 3.92
CA ILE A 161 18.36 -11.84 3.94
C ILE A 161 17.34 -11.72 2.80
N ALA A 162 16.25 -11.00 3.02
CA ALA A 162 15.39 -10.55 1.94
C ALA A 162 15.31 -9.02 1.92
N VAL A 163 15.16 -8.46 0.72
CA VAL A 163 14.93 -7.02 0.51
C VAL A 163 13.74 -6.83 -0.43
N TRP A 164 13.10 -5.70 -0.33
CA TRP A 164 11.96 -5.40 -1.18
C TRP A 164 12.40 -5.01 -2.60
N ASP A 165 11.75 -5.55 -3.63
CA ASP A 165 11.99 -5.15 -5.03
C ASP A 165 11.33 -3.80 -5.35
N ASP A 166 11.77 -2.78 -4.63
CA ASP A 166 11.30 -1.40 -4.73
C ASP A 166 12.44 -0.41 -4.44
N LEU A 167 12.23 0.85 -4.77
CA LEU A 167 13.18 1.95 -4.47
C LEU A 167 13.46 2.14 -3.00
N SER A 168 12.59 1.67 -2.10
CA SER A 168 12.83 1.68 -0.64
C SER A 168 14.14 0.99 -0.27
N THR A 169 14.52 -0.06 -1.01
CA THR A 169 15.83 -0.74 -0.82
C THR A 169 16.99 0.18 -1.20
N VAL A 170 16.82 1.04 -2.21
CA VAL A 170 17.82 2.08 -2.57
C VAL A 170 17.94 3.12 -1.47
N TYR A 171 16.80 3.58 -0.92
CA TYR A 171 16.78 4.55 0.18
C TYR A 171 17.42 3.97 1.45
N MET A 172 17.14 2.72 1.80
CA MET A 172 17.76 2.03 2.94
C MET A 172 19.28 2.01 2.82
N ALA A 173 19.82 1.66 1.65
CA ALA A 173 21.29 1.67 1.44
C ALA A 173 21.88 3.09 1.50
N ALA A 174 21.15 4.09 1.02
CA ALA A 174 21.53 5.50 1.13
C ALA A 174 21.55 5.97 2.60
N GLN A 175 20.61 5.53 3.44
CA GLN A 175 20.59 5.79 4.88
C GLN A 175 21.81 5.15 5.59
N VAL A 176 22.15 3.92 5.23
CA VAL A 176 23.37 3.25 5.76
C VAL A 176 24.64 4.04 5.42
N LEU A 177 24.67 4.69 4.26
CA LEU A 177 25.77 5.57 3.84
C LEU A 177 25.69 6.99 4.45
N GLY A 178 24.60 7.31 5.18
CA GLY A 178 24.42 8.61 5.82
C GLY A 178 23.98 9.73 4.88
N TYR A 179 23.43 9.41 3.70
CA TYR A 179 22.97 10.39 2.71
C TYR A 179 21.61 11.02 3.05
N ASP A 180 21.01 10.64 4.16
CA ASP A 180 19.83 11.28 4.76
C ASP A 180 20.15 12.52 5.62
N LYS A 181 21.44 12.86 5.78
CA LYS A 181 21.91 13.91 6.68
C LYS A 181 22.58 15.05 5.92
N PRO A 182 22.41 16.29 6.37
CA PRO A 182 21.64 16.74 7.54
C PRO A 182 20.12 16.78 7.29
N ASN A 183 19.64 16.55 6.07
CA ASN A 183 18.24 16.62 5.70
C ASN A 183 17.77 15.31 5.03
N GLN A 184 16.72 14.70 5.55
CA GLN A 184 16.08 13.49 5.01
C GLN A 184 15.64 13.61 3.54
N GLU A 185 15.29 14.81 3.07
CA GLU A 185 14.89 15.06 1.68
C GLU A 185 15.99 14.71 0.68
N GLN A 186 17.25 14.67 1.11
CA GLN A 186 18.37 14.26 0.26
C GLN A 186 18.23 12.84 -0.26
N LEU A 187 17.55 11.93 0.47
CA LEU A 187 17.27 10.57 0.00
C LEU A 187 16.53 10.54 -1.34
N TYR A 188 15.71 11.55 -1.58
CA TYR A 188 14.87 11.66 -2.78
C TYR A 188 15.50 12.50 -3.89
N ASN A 189 16.74 12.98 -3.68
CA ASN A 189 17.48 13.81 -4.63
C ASN A 189 18.99 13.55 -4.60
N LEU A 190 19.39 12.27 -4.59
CA LEU A 190 20.80 11.85 -4.60
C LEU A 190 21.49 12.28 -5.90
N THR A 191 22.77 12.68 -5.81
CA THR A 191 23.61 12.94 -6.99
C THR A 191 23.99 11.64 -7.70
N ASP A 192 24.59 11.74 -8.89
CA ASP A 192 25.04 10.56 -9.64
C ASP A 192 26.13 9.81 -8.87
N GLU A 193 27.04 10.53 -8.22
CA GLU A 193 28.11 9.95 -7.41
C GLU A 193 27.54 9.21 -6.19
N GLN A 194 26.51 9.79 -5.53
CA GLN A 194 25.83 9.15 -4.42
C GLN A 194 25.07 7.90 -4.87
N LEU A 195 24.38 7.96 -6.00
CA LEU A 195 23.69 6.80 -6.58
C LEU A 195 24.66 5.67 -6.95
N GLU A 196 25.84 5.99 -7.51
CA GLU A 196 26.89 4.99 -7.76
C GLU A 196 27.44 4.38 -6.46
N ALA A 197 27.58 5.18 -5.39
CA ALA A 197 27.98 4.65 -4.09
C ALA A 197 26.90 3.74 -3.49
N VAL A 198 25.63 4.10 -3.62
CA VAL A 198 24.49 3.27 -3.21
C VAL A 198 24.46 1.95 -4.00
N LYS A 199 24.67 1.99 -5.31
CA LYS A 199 24.79 0.78 -6.13
C LYS A 199 25.88 -0.16 -5.62
N LYS A 200 27.09 0.36 -5.38
CA LYS A 200 28.20 -0.43 -4.82
C LYS A 200 27.79 -1.06 -3.49
N LYS A 201 27.15 -0.28 -2.60
CA LYS A 201 26.69 -0.76 -1.31
C LYS A 201 25.66 -1.88 -1.43
N LEU A 202 24.74 -1.78 -2.37
CA LEU A 202 23.76 -2.84 -2.65
C LEU A 202 24.39 -4.08 -3.28
N LEU A 203 25.40 -3.93 -4.11
CA LEU A 203 26.16 -5.07 -4.65
C LEU A 203 26.93 -5.82 -3.55
N GLU A 204 27.45 -5.10 -2.50
CA GLU A 204 28.00 -5.75 -1.32
C GLU A 204 26.97 -6.56 -0.52
N LEU A 205 25.69 -6.14 -0.53
CA LEU A 205 24.60 -6.85 0.13
C LEU A 205 24.21 -8.13 -0.60
N LYS A 206 24.36 -8.16 -1.92
CA LYS A 206 23.81 -9.19 -2.80
C LYS A 206 24.14 -10.63 -2.39
N PRO A 207 25.36 -10.99 -1.93
CA PRO A 207 25.66 -12.33 -1.45
C PRO A 207 24.83 -12.79 -0.26
N ASN A 208 24.27 -11.85 0.52
CA ASN A 208 23.42 -12.15 1.66
C ASN A 208 21.95 -12.31 1.26
N VAL A 209 21.56 -11.77 0.10
CA VAL A 209 20.17 -11.75 -0.35
C VAL A 209 19.75 -13.13 -0.86
N ARG A 210 18.79 -13.74 -0.17
CA ARG A 210 18.07 -14.95 -0.60
C ARG A 210 17.04 -14.61 -1.67
N LYS A 211 16.36 -13.47 -1.50
CA LYS A 211 15.27 -13.06 -2.38
C LYS A 211 15.05 -11.54 -2.35
N MET A 212 14.79 -10.97 -3.51
CA MET A 212 14.13 -9.69 -3.67
C MET A 212 12.63 -9.99 -3.78
N TRP A 213 11.86 -9.67 -2.75
CA TRP A 213 10.44 -10.02 -2.66
C TRP A 213 9.56 -8.90 -3.25
N SER A 214 8.40 -9.26 -3.78
CA SER A 214 7.45 -8.34 -4.41
C SER A 214 6.08 -8.32 -3.73
N THR A 215 5.71 -9.36 -2.97
CA THR A 215 4.42 -9.42 -2.26
C THR A 215 4.62 -9.76 -0.80
N GLY A 216 3.70 -9.29 0.06
CA GLY A 216 3.76 -9.57 1.49
C GLY A 216 3.69 -11.06 1.81
N GLY A 217 2.84 -11.80 1.08
CA GLY A 217 2.73 -13.24 1.20
C GLY A 217 4.04 -13.97 0.85
N GLU A 218 4.80 -13.49 -0.15
CA GLU A 218 6.11 -14.08 -0.49
C GLU A 218 7.09 -13.93 0.68
N LEU A 219 7.22 -12.73 1.26
CA LEU A 219 8.13 -12.52 2.39
C LEU A 219 7.69 -13.31 3.63
N THR A 220 6.39 -13.36 3.92
CA THR A 220 5.84 -14.15 5.02
C THR A 220 6.21 -15.63 4.88
N ASN A 221 6.08 -16.21 3.68
CA ASN A 221 6.44 -17.59 3.41
C ASN A 221 7.96 -17.84 3.58
N LEU A 222 8.82 -16.90 3.15
CA LEU A 222 10.27 -17.03 3.35
C LEU A 222 10.65 -17.12 4.82
N PHE A 223 10.02 -16.34 5.70
CA PHE A 223 10.22 -16.44 7.14
C PHE A 223 9.68 -17.77 7.71
N GLN A 224 8.45 -18.15 7.38
CA GLN A 224 7.83 -19.39 7.86
C GLN A 224 8.61 -20.65 7.47
N ASN A 225 9.26 -20.63 6.31
CA ASN A 225 10.13 -21.71 5.83
C ASN A 225 11.57 -21.61 6.36
N HIS A 226 11.88 -20.61 7.23
CA HIS A 226 13.23 -20.36 7.73
C HIS A 226 14.26 -20.13 6.61
N GLU A 227 13.82 -19.66 5.45
CA GLU A 227 14.71 -19.32 4.35
C GLU A 227 15.42 -17.99 4.58
N VAL A 228 14.81 -17.09 5.34
CA VAL A 228 15.38 -15.80 5.74
C VAL A 228 15.29 -15.59 7.24
N VAL A 229 16.19 -14.74 7.77
CA VAL A 229 16.25 -14.41 9.20
C VAL A 229 16.04 -12.92 9.46
N ALA A 230 16.25 -12.08 8.45
CA ALA A 230 15.98 -10.65 8.53
C ALA A 230 15.61 -10.09 7.15
N ALA A 231 14.80 -9.06 7.14
CA ALA A 231 14.34 -8.39 5.92
C ALA A 231 13.90 -6.96 6.20
N MET A 232 13.97 -6.09 5.19
CA MET A 232 13.09 -4.92 5.11
C MET A 232 11.68 -5.40 4.72
N GLY A 233 10.64 -4.89 5.36
CA GLY A 233 9.27 -5.31 5.07
C GLY A 233 8.22 -4.30 5.52
N TRP A 234 6.96 -4.72 5.61
CA TRP A 234 5.87 -3.89 6.10
C TRP A 234 5.29 -4.48 7.40
N PRO A 235 4.64 -3.70 8.26
CA PRO A 235 3.96 -4.23 9.45
C PRO A 235 2.95 -5.35 9.16
N LEU A 236 2.38 -5.41 7.94
CA LEU A 236 1.52 -6.49 7.48
C LEU A 236 2.17 -7.87 7.68
N MET A 237 3.44 -8.03 7.25
CA MET A 237 4.15 -9.30 7.36
C MET A 237 4.38 -9.67 8.82
N THR A 238 4.81 -8.71 9.63
CA THR A 238 5.00 -8.94 11.07
C THR A 238 3.70 -9.36 11.73
N ASN A 239 2.58 -8.70 11.38
CA ASN A 239 1.26 -9.02 11.91
C ASN A 239 0.82 -10.45 11.50
N GLN A 240 1.00 -10.81 10.23
CA GLN A 240 0.69 -12.16 9.71
C GLN A 240 1.56 -13.24 10.38
N LEU A 241 2.86 -13.01 10.52
CA LEU A 241 3.79 -13.92 11.16
C LEU A 241 3.44 -14.14 12.64
N ARG A 242 3.14 -13.06 13.39
CA ARG A 242 2.69 -13.17 14.78
C ARG A 242 1.40 -13.98 14.91
N LYS A 243 0.42 -13.74 14.04
CA LYS A 243 -0.84 -14.51 14.03
C LYS A 243 -0.65 -15.99 13.71
N SER A 244 0.37 -16.34 12.92
CA SER A 244 0.72 -17.74 12.64
C SER A 244 1.56 -18.38 13.74
N GLY A 245 1.93 -17.62 14.80
CA GLY A 245 2.77 -18.11 15.90
C GLY A 245 4.28 -18.12 15.59
N PHE A 246 4.70 -17.52 14.46
CA PHE A 246 6.12 -17.40 14.14
C PHE A 246 6.80 -16.37 15.08
N PRO A 247 8.00 -16.69 15.62
CA PRO A 247 8.73 -15.80 16.53
C PRO A 247 9.38 -14.61 15.77
N VAL A 248 8.61 -13.58 15.52
CA VAL A 248 9.03 -12.39 14.74
C VAL A 248 9.10 -11.15 15.60
N GLY A 249 10.12 -10.33 15.38
CA GLY A 249 10.23 -8.96 15.84
C GLY A 249 10.32 -7.98 14.67
N GLU A 250 10.06 -6.72 14.96
CA GLU A 250 10.33 -5.60 14.04
C GLU A 250 10.94 -4.43 14.82
N THR A 251 11.74 -3.64 14.15
CA THR A 251 12.36 -2.45 14.73
C THR A 251 12.62 -1.39 13.68
N ILE A 252 12.69 -0.12 14.10
CA ILE A 252 13.26 0.96 13.30
C ILE A 252 14.74 1.10 13.70
N PRO A 253 15.69 0.82 12.81
CA PRO A 253 17.12 0.93 13.09
C PRO A 253 17.57 2.36 13.40
N LYS A 254 18.75 2.53 13.99
CA LYS A 254 19.30 3.84 14.39
C LYS A 254 19.46 4.84 13.23
N GLU A 255 19.59 4.35 12.01
CA GLU A 255 19.62 5.15 10.78
C GLU A 255 18.25 5.69 10.41
N ASN A 256 17.18 5.38 11.18
CA ASN A 256 15.78 5.59 10.83
C ASN A 256 15.32 4.67 9.69
N THR A 257 14.11 4.89 9.20
CA THR A 257 13.58 4.17 8.05
C THR A 257 12.77 5.08 7.15
N THR A 258 12.53 4.65 5.93
CA THR A 258 11.49 5.24 5.10
C THR A 258 10.11 4.73 5.51
N GLY A 259 9.08 5.36 4.99
CA GLY A 259 7.70 4.96 5.21
C GLY A 259 6.77 5.65 4.22
N TRP A 260 5.55 5.24 4.25
CA TRP A 260 4.56 5.61 3.25
C TRP A 260 3.30 6.20 3.90
N ILE A 261 2.61 7.02 3.13
CA ILE A 261 1.24 7.45 3.37
C ILE A 261 0.46 7.03 2.14
N ASP A 262 -0.47 6.10 2.29
CA ASP A 262 -1.29 5.65 1.19
C ASP A 262 -2.56 6.48 1.07
N HIS A 263 -2.92 6.74 -0.16
CA HIS A 263 -4.09 7.52 -0.52
C HIS A 263 -5.06 6.65 -1.30
N LEU A 264 -6.35 6.84 -1.12
CA LEU A 264 -7.35 6.31 -2.02
C LEU A 264 -7.70 7.36 -3.05
N MET A 265 -7.63 6.98 -4.33
CA MET A 265 -7.98 7.82 -5.46
C MET A 265 -8.97 7.10 -6.37
N ILE A 266 -9.84 7.87 -7.02
CA ILE A 266 -10.73 7.38 -8.09
C ILE A 266 -10.02 7.63 -9.41
N THR A 267 -9.91 6.62 -10.28
CA THR A 267 -9.30 6.83 -11.60
C THR A 267 -10.15 7.76 -12.45
N SER A 268 -9.51 8.58 -13.30
CA SER A 268 -10.23 9.48 -14.21
C SER A 268 -11.13 8.71 -15.18
N ALA A 269 -10.73 7.49 -15.55
CA ALA A 269 -11.41 6.60 -16.47
C ALA A 269 -12.57 5.80 -15.84
N SER A 270 -12.74 5.83 -14.50
CA SER A 270 -13.82 5.09 -13.83
C SER A 270 -15.21 5.54 -14.32
N GLU A 271 -16.05 4.59 -14.65
CA GLU A 271 -17.48 4.78 -14.91
C GLU A 271 -18.34 4.62 -13.65
N ASN A 272 -17.74 4.10 -12.55
CA ASN A 272 -18.40 3.79 -11.28
C ASN A 272 -18.14 4.84 -10.19
N LYS A 273 -17.94 6.13 -10.54
CA LYS A 273 -17.48 7.17 -9.60
C LYS A 273 -18.36 7.34 -8.37
N GLU A 274 -19.67 7.14 -8.48
CA GLU A 274 -20.57 7.20 -7.31
C GLU A 274 -20.30 6.07 -6.31
N LEU A 275 -20.17 4.83 -6.81
CA LEU A 275 -19.85 3.67 -5.99
C LEU A 275 -18.43 3.79 -5.41
N ALA A 276 -17.50 4.33 -6.20
CA ALA A 276 -16.14 4.59 -5.76
C ALA A 276 -16.09 5.60 -4.61
N HIS A 277 -16.84 6.71 -4.65
CA HIS A 277 -16.95 7.65 -3.52
C HIS A 277 -17.49 6.98 -2.25
N LYS A 278 -18.53 6.14 -2.39
CA LYS A 278 -19.05 5.36 -1.25
C LYS A 278 -17.98 4.43 -0.67
N PHE A 279 -17.16 3.81 -1.53
CA PHE A 279 -16.07 2.96 -1.08
C PHE A 279 -14.98 3.76 -0.36
N LEU A 280 -14.58 4.93 -0.89
CA LEU A 280 -13.64 5.82 -0.21
C LEU A 280 -14.16 6.23 1.17
N GLU A 281 -15.44 6.65 1.26
CA GLU A 281 -16.07 7.01 2.54
C GLU A 281 -16.03 5.83 3.51
N PHE A 282 -16.42 4.63 3.07
CA PHE A 282 -16.38 3.42 3.88
C PHE A 282 -14.97 3.15 4.43
N MET A 283 -13.94 3.28 3.57
CA MET A 283 -12.55 2.98 3.93
C MET A 283 -11.92 3.96 4.93
N ILE A 284 -12.41 5.21 4.98
CA ILE A 284 -11.88 6.24 5.90
C ILE A 284 -12.67 6.37 7.20
N GLN A 285 -13.75 5.61 7.39
CA GLN A 285 -14.46 5.53 8.66
C GLN A 285 -13.60 4.89 9.74
N ALA A 286 -13.72 5.37 10.98
CA ALA A 286 -12.92 4.89 12.11
C ALA A 286 -13.05 3.37 12.34
N GLN A 287 -14.26 2.83 12.20
CA GLN A 287 -14.55 1.40 12.37
C GLN A 287 -13.87 0.55 11.29
N THR A 288 -13.92 1.02 10.04
CA THR A 288 -13.27 0.31 8.93
C THR A 288 -11.75 0.39 9.06
N GLN A 289 -11.20 1.55 9.39
CA GLN A 289 -9.75 1.71 9.59
C GLN A 289 -9.23 0.86 10.76
N LYS A 290 -10.01 0.71 11.84
CA LYS A 290 -9.66 -0.25 12.91
C LYS A 290 -9.55 -1.68 12.37
N LYS A 291 -10.51 -2.12 11.54
CA LYS A 291 -10.47 -3.46 10.92
C LYS A 291 -9.27 -3.62 9.96
N ILE A 292 -8.98 -2.58 9.17
CA ILE A 292 -7.79 -2.58 8.31
C ILE A 292 -6.52 -2.71 9.15
N THR A 293 -6.41 -1.96 10.25
CA THR A 293 -5.29 -2.08 11.19
C THR A 293 -5.17 -3.49 11.76
N ASP A 294 -6.29 -4.13 12.11
CA ASP A 294 -6.28 -5.51 12.64
C ASP A 294 -5.71 -6.51 11.62
N VAL A 295 -5.99 -6.30 10.34
CA VAL A 295 -5.46 -7.14 9.27
C VAL A 295 -4.00 -6.82 9.00
N THR A 296 -3.64 -5.54 8.88
CA THR A 296 -2.38 -5.08 8.32
C THR A 296 -1.33 -4.68 9.34
N GLY A 297 -1.74 -4.28 10.55
CA GLY A 297 -0.82 -3.62 11.50
C GLY A 297 -0.47 -2.18 11.11
N TYR A 298 -1.12 -1.60 10.10
CA TYR A 298 -0.87 -0.23 9.65
C TYR A 298 -1.54 0.81 10.54
N THR A 299 -0.98 2.00 10.58
CA THR A 299 -1.54 3.09 11.38
C THR A 299 -2.64 3.81 10.62
N PRO A 300 -3.83 4.02 11.23
CA PRO A 300 -4.95 4.69 10.59
C PRO A 300 -4.73 6.19 10.42
N ALA A 301 -5.22 6.76 9.33
CA ALA A 301 -5.25 8.21 9.13
C ALA A 301 -6.37 8.89 9.92
N ASN A 302 -7.40 8.14 10.34
CA ASN A 302 -8.47 8.62 11.21
C ASN A 302 -8.13 8.36 12.68
N PRO A 303 -7.79 9.41 13.48
CA PRO A 303 -7.41 9.23 14.88
C PRO A 303 -8.52 8.61 15.76
N GLN A 304 -9.79 8.71 15.34
CA GLN A 304 -10.90 8.11 16.08
C GLN A 304 -10.84 6.57 16.06
N ALA A 305 -10.18 5.96 15.06
CA ALA A 305 -9.93 4.52 15.06
C ALA A 305 -9.12 4.07 16.28
N GLY A 306 -8.19 4.91 16.74
CA GLY A 306 -7.42 4.67 17.97
C GLY A 306 -8.29 4.57 19.24
N GLN A 307 -9.47 5.20 19.26
CA GLN A 307 -10.40 5.10 20.41
C GLN A 307 -11.04 3.70 20.49
N LEU A 308 -11.07 2.97 19.38
CA LEU A 308 -11.59 1.61 19.30
C LEU A 308 -10.54 0.53 19.62
N MET A 309 -9.32 0.94 19.93
CA MET A 309 -8.16 0.06 20.17
C MET A 309 -7.91 -0.13 21.66
N THR A 310 -7.43 -1.31 22.02
CA THR A 310 -6.90 -1.62 23.35
C THR A 310 -5.61 -0.83 23.63
N ALA A 311 -5.23 -0.71 24.90
CA ALA A 311 -3.95 -0.08 25.27
C ALA A 311 -2.74 -0.77 24.63
N ASN A 312 -2.78 -2.11 24.50
CA ASN A 312 -1.70 -2.87 23.88
C ASN A 312 -1.59 -2.60 22.37
N GLU A 313 -2.72 -2.51 21.66
CA GLU A 313 -2.75 -2.16 20.24
C GLU A 313 -2.19 -0.75 20.01
N LYS A 314 -2.62 0.23 20.83
CA LYS A 314 -2.09 1.61 20.77
C LYS A 314 -0.59 1.65 20.98
N LYS A 315 -0.08 0.92 21.97
CA LYS A 315 1.35 0.82 22.25
C LYS A 315 2.11 0.22 21.07
N ASN A 316 1.61 -0.86 20.47
CA ASN A 316 2.24 -1.52 19.33
C ASN A 316 2.28 -0.63 18.08
N LEU A 317 1.31 0.27 17.92
CA LEU A 317 1.21 1.23 16.81
C LEU A 317 1.84 2.59 17.15
N HIS A 318 2.46 2.72 18.32
CA HIS A 318 3.03 3.99 18.80
C HIS A 318 2.05 5.17 18.81
N LEU A 319 0.76 4.92 19.03
CA LEU A 319 -0.26 5.98 19.05
C LEU A 319 -0.14 6.90 20.27
N ASP A 320 0.49 6.44 21.35
CA ASP A 320 0.72 7.23 22.58
C ASP A 320 1.90 8.21 22.41
N ASP A 321 2.80 7.97 21.45
CA ASP A 321 3.97 8.80 21.16
C ASP A 321 4.17 9.03 19.64
N VAL A 322 3.05 9.15 18.92
CA VAL A 322 3.00 9.18 17.44
C VAL A 322 3.93 10.22 16.81
N ASP A 323 4.04 11.41 17.39
CA ASP A 323 4.91 12.45 16.85
C ASP A 323 6.39 12.09 16.97
N LYS A 324 6.80 11.46 18.07
CA LYS A 324 8.17 10.96 18.26
C LYS A 324 8.45 9.78 17.31
N TYR A 325 7.48 8.90 17.15
CA TYR A 325 7.60 7.76 16.23
C TYR A 325 7.75 8.23 14.78
N GLN A 326 6.92 9.19 14.35
CA GLN A 326 6.98 9.75 13.00
C GLN A 326 8.31 10.45 12.69
N GLN A 327 9.02 11.03 13.69
CA GLN A 327 10.34 11.62 13.47
C GLN A 327 11.41 10.61 13.03
N ARG A 328 11.14 9.32 13.21
CA ARG A 328 12.01 8.23 12.80
C ARG A 328 11.63 7.64 11.45
N ILE A 329 10.55 8.15 10.81
CA ILE A 329 10.03 7.68 9.53
C ILE A 329 10.15 8.80 8.51
N TYR A 330 10.92 8.57 7.46
CA TYR A 330 11.07 9.49 6.35
C TYR A 330 10.03 9.16 5.30
N PHE A 331 8.89 9.83 5.35
CA PHE A 331 7.81 9.57 4.42
C PHE A 331 8.24 9.83 2.98
N TRP A 332 7.89 8.91 2.10
CA TRP A 332 8.21 8.95 0.69
C TRP A 332 7.71 10.23 0.03
N GLN A 333 8.54 10.78 -0.82
CA GLN A 333 8.27 11.98 -1.58
C GLN A 333 8.43 11.72 -3.07
N ASN A 334 7.89 12.62 -3.89
CA ASN A 334 8.13 12.57 -5.32
C ASN A 334 9.62 12.70 -5.64
N VAL A 335 10.15 11.75 -6.38
CA VAL A 335 11.55 11.70 -6.81
C VAL A 335 11.63 12.22 -8.24
N SER A 336 12.10 13.45 -8.42
CA SER A 336 12.23 14.07 -9.75
C SER A 336 13.14 13.27 -10.70
N ARG A 337 14.14 12.60 -10.15
CA ARG A 337 15.11 11.74 -10.85
C ARG A 337 14.78 10.25 -10.76
N ARG A 338 13.49 9.88 -10.59
CA ARG A 338 13.04 8.49 -10.39
C ARG A 338 13.60 7.51 -11.44
N SER A 339 13.68 7.92 -12.70
CA SER A 339 14.28 7.09 -13.76
C SER A 339 15.72 6.68 -13.46
N LYS A 340 16.53 7.59 -12.87
CA LYS A 340 17.92 7.32 -12.52
C LYS A 340 18.02 6.35 -11.34
N TYR A 341 17.15 6.50 -10.32
CA TYR A 341 17.08 5.52 -9.23
C TYR A 341 16.70 4.13 -9.74
N ASN A 342 15.70 4.07 -10.64
CA ASN A 342 15.29 2.80 -11.27
C ASN A 342 16.38 2.17 -12.12
N GLU A 343 17.18 2.97 -12.84
CA GLU A 343 18.35 2.49 -13.59
C GLU A 343 19.32 1.79 -12.64
N ILE A 344 19.74 2.46 -11.57
CA ILE A 344 20.64 1.91 -10.54
C ILE A 344 20.06 0.63 -9.92
N TRP A 345 18.78 0.63 -9.53
CA TRP A 345 18.16 -0.55 -8.97
C TRP A 345 18.12 -1.73 -9.96
N ASN A 346 17.83 -1.47 -11.22
CA ASN A 346 17.82 -2.49 -12.27
C ASN A 346 19.23 -3.05 -12.52
N GLU A 347 20.28 -2.22 -12.47
CA GLU A 347 21.66 -2.67 -12.58
C GLU A 347 22.05 -3.58 -11.40
N VAL A 348 21.64 -3.22 -10.16
CA VAL A 348 21.84 -4.08 -8.97
C VAL A 348 21.13 -5.43 -9.14
N LYS A 349 19.89 -5.44 -9.63
CA LYS A 349 19.14 -6.69 -9.86
C LYS A 349 19.81 -7.55 -10.91
N ALA A 350 20.28 -6.96 -12.00
CA ALA A 350 20.89 -7.66 -13.15
C ALA A 350 22.33 -8.16 -12.88
N ALA A 351 23.05 -7.59 -11.90
CA ALA A 351 24.40 -8.02 -11.56
C ALA A 351 24.42 -9.50 -11.12
N GLN A 352 25.41 -10.27 -11.58
CA GLN A 352 25.59 -11.69 -11.23
C GLN A 352 26.20 -11.90 -9.86
#